data_d539ddc417242dadf8440a2eedbd90c2
#
_entry.id   d539ddc417242dadf8440a2eedbd90c2
#
_cell.length_a   1.000
_cell.length_b   1.000
_cell.length_c   1.000
_cell.angle_alpha   90.00
_cell.angle_beta   90.00
_cell.angle_gamma   90.00
#
_symmetry.space_group_name_H-M   'P 1'
#
loop_
_entity.id
_entity.type
_entity.pdbx_description
1 polymer ?
#
loop_
_entity_poly.entity_id
_entity_poly.type
_entity_poly.pdbx_seq_one_letter_code
_entity_poly.pdbx_strand_id
1 'polypeptide(L)'
;MKFTKTLIAVAILSLTPSAFAAEAVATVNGKQIKQSVYDVITKDIVASGQKVDENTKNAIINELVSSELVYQEAQRLGLDKQPDFLVREELGRRKLLTNVFLQDFLKKNPVSDADTKAAYEQYKKAYGEKEYSARHILVKTEAEAKDIIAQLNKGGDFAKLAKEKSLDPGSKDKGGDLGWFSPASMVKPFSDVAANLQKGAISASPVQTQFGWHVIKLIDTRPAQPLAYEKVKDGLQKNLQQRHLEKMMSDLRSKAKIDIAK
;
A
#
# COMPACT_ATOMS: atom_id res chain seq x y z
N MET A 1 -0.44 97.60 3.34
CA MET A 1 -0.48 96.23 3.90
C MET A 1 -1.01 95.28 2.82
N LYS A 2 -0.13 94.42 2.23
CA LYS A 2 -0.50 93.48 1.16
C LYS A 2 -0.72 92.13 1.76
N PHE A 3 -1.94 91.57 1.71
CA PHE A 3 -2.27 90.23 2.16
C PHE A 3 -1.98 89.25 1.02
N THR A 4 -0.99 88.41 1.17
CA THR A 4 -0.69 87.30 0.30
C THR A 4 -1.59 86.12 0.66
N LYS A 5 -2.44 85.70 -0.30
CA LYS A 5 -3.27 84.46 -0.16
C LYS A 5 -2.42 83.26 -0.52
N THR A 6 -2.12 82.43 0.48
CA THR A 6 -1.46 81.15 0.24
C THR A 6 -2.54 80.12 -0.17
N LEU A 7 -2.46 79.62 -1.43
CA LEU A 7 -3.27 78.51 -1.88
C LEU A 7 -2.64 77.19 -1.36
N ILE A 8 -3.36 76.47 -0.52
CA ILE A 8 -3.00 75.10 -0.13
C ILE A 8 -3.60 74.18 -1.20
N ALA A 9 -2.75 73.62 -2.05
CA ALA A 9 -3.14 72.56 -2.98
C ALA A 9 -3.26 71.22 -2.21
N VAL A 10 -4.49 70.74 -2.00
CA VAL A 10 -4.75 69.41 -1.50
C VAL A 10 -4.52 68.44 -2.66
N ALA A 11 -3.41 67.69 -2.61
CA ALA A 11 -3.15 66.59 -3.54
C ALA A 11 -4.06 65.40 -3.12
N ILE A 12 -5.14 65.20 -3.86
CA ILE A 12 -5.94 63.96 -3.79
C ILE A 12 -5.09 62.84 -4.39
N LEU A 13 -4.43 62.04 -3.56
CA LEU A 13 -3.85 60.77 -3.98
C LEU A 13 -5.01 59.83 -4.36
N SER A 14 -5.28 59.74 -5.65
CA SER A 14 -6.13 58.70 -6.18
C SER A 14 -5.41 57.37 -6.00
N LEU A 15 -5.77 56.63 -4.95
CA LEU A 15 -5.43 55.19 -4.84
C LEU A 15 -6.08 54.50 -6.05
N THR A 16 -5.28 54.24 -7.07
CA THR A 16 -5.67 53.27 -8.10
C THR A 16 -5.85 51.91 -7.39
N PRO A 17 -6.99 51.23 -7.60
CA PRO A 17 -7.13 49.87 -7.09
C PRO A 17 -6.06 49.02 -7.83
N SER A 18 -5.08 48.61 -7.02
CA SER A 18 -3.95 47.80 -7.48
C SER A 18 -4.43 46.56 -8.21
N ALA A 19 -3.72 46.17 -9.24
CA ALA A 19 -3.87 44.99 -10.09
C ALA A 19 -3.76 43.63 -9.34
N PHE A 20 -4.13 43.57 -8.06
CA PHE A 20 -4.13 42.35 -7.22
C PHE A 20 -5.47 41.59 -7.21
N ALA A 21 -6.47 42.07 -7.99
CA ALA A 21 -7.81 41.43 -7.99
C ALA A 21 -7.85 40.08 -8.74
N ALA A 22 -6.79 39.68 -9.44
CA ALA A 22 -6.75 38.44 -10.23
C ALA A 22 -6.31 37.18 -9.46
N GLU A 23 -5.93 37.32 -8.19
CA GLU A 23 -5.38 36.19 -7.40
C GLU A 23 -6.31 35.67 -6.29
N ALA A 24 -7.51 36.21 -6.13
CA ALA A 24 -8.44 35.81 -5.09
C ALA A 24 -9.77 35.33 -5.67
N VAL A 25 -10.30 34.23 -5.19
CA VAL A 25 -11.64 33.71 -5.55
C VAL A 25 -12.74 34.32 -4.69
N ALA A 26 -12.42 34.78 -3.48
CA ALA A 26 -13.33 35.47 -2.58
C ALA A 26 -12.55 36.31 -1.56
N THR A 27 -13.27 37.20 -0.84
CA THR A 27 -12.74 37.98 0.29
C THR A 27 -13.70 37.89 1.47
N VAL A 28 -13.21 37.52 2.65
CA VAL A 28 -13.97 37.36 3.88
C VAL A 28 -13.38 38.27 4.95
N ASN A 29 -14.14 39.26 5.42
CA ASN A 29 -13.70 40.24 6.42
C ASN A 29 -12.34 40.89 6.04
N GLY A 30 -12.15 41.23 4.76
CA GLY A 30 -10.91 41.81 4.22
C GLY A 30 -9.77 40.83 3.97
N LYS A 31 -9.89 39.58 4.33
CA LYS A 31 -8.91 38.52 4.04
C LYS A 31 -9.25 37.79 2.73
N GLN A 32 -8.29 37.76 1.84
CA GLN A 32 -8.45 37.11 0.53
C GLN A 32 -8.28 35.60 0.61
N ILE A 33 -9.19 34.85 -0.02
CA ILE A 33 -9.04 33.44 -0.33
C ILE A 33 -8.34 33.35 -1.69
N LYS A 34 -7.12 32.84 -1.70
CA LYS A 34 -6.28 32.81 -2.90
C LYS A 34 -6.82 31.84 -3.95
N GLN A 35 -6.69 32.21 -5.23
CA GLN A 35 -6.99 31.34 -6.37
C GLN A 35 -6.26 29.99 -6.28
N SER A 36 -4.99 29.99 -5.81
CA SER A 36 -4.21 28.75 -5.67
C SER A 36 -4.83 27.72 -4.73
N VAL A 37 -5.60 28.14 -3.71
CA VAL A 37 -6.33 27.21 -2.84
C VAL A 37 -7.44 26.53 -3.61
N TYR A 38 -8.21 27.30 -4.37
CA TYR A 38 -9.26 26.78 -5.24
C TYR A 38 -8.69 25.82 -6.31
N ASP A 39 -7.56 26.19 -6.93
CA ASP A 39 -6.91 25.39 -7.99
C ASP A 39 -6.45 24.02 -7.46
N VAL A 40 -5.93 23.95 -6.24
CA VAL A 40 -5.55 22.67 -5.62
C VAL A 40 -6.78 21.78 -5.43
N ILE A 41 -7.89 22.32 -4.89
CA ILE A 41 -9.12 21.56 -4.65
C ILE A 41 -9.71 21.05 -5.99
N THR A 42 -9.78 21.93 -6.99
CA THR A 42 -10.33 21.54 -8.31
C THR A 42 -9.47 20.50 -9.00
N LYS A 43 -8.14 20.59 -8.86
CA LYS A 43 -7.20 19.60 -9.39
C LYS A 43 -7.43 18.22 -8.74
N ASP A 44 -7.65 18.18 -7.42
CA ASP A 44 -7.87 16.94 -6.70
C ASP A 44 -9.23 16.30 -7.09
N ILE A 45 -10.27 17.13 -7.29
CA ILE A 45 -11.59 16.68 -7.78
C ILE A 45 -11.45 16.08 -9.19
N VAL A 46 -10.75 16.75 -10.10
CA VAL A 46 -10.50 16.25 -11.47
C VAL A 46 -9.69 14.95 -11.43
N ALA A 47 -8.68 14.88 -10.57
CA ALA A 47 -7.86 13.67 -10.41
C ALA A 47 -8.65 12.47 -9.88
N SER A 48 -9.75 12.72 -9.14
CA SER A 48 -10.69 11.67 -8.70
C SER A 48 -11.69 11.21 -9.79
N GLY A 49 -11.59 11.78 -11.00
CA GLY A 49 -12.47 11.46 -12.13
C GLY A 49 -13.78 12.26 -12.16
N GLN A 50 -13.94 13.24 -11.29
CA GLN A 50 -15.14 14.08 -11.25
C GLN A 50 -14.96 15.33 -12.14
N LYS A 51 -16.10 15.84 -12.67
CA LYS A 51 -16.09 17.09 -13.46
C LYS A 51 -16.32 18.30 -12.56
N VAL A 52 -15.66 19.40 -12.89
CA VAL A 52 -15.85 20.69 -12.21
C VAL A 52 -16.69 21.58 -13.13
N ASP A 53 -18.00 21.55 -12.96
CA ASP A 53 -18.98 22.44 -13.61
C ASP A 53 -19.19 23.72 -12.77
N GLU A 54 -20.03 24.63 -13.25
CA GLU A 54 -20.33 25.89 -12.55
C GLU A 54 -20.98 25.69 -11.17
N ASN A 55 -21.82 24.66 -11.00
CA ASN A 55 -22.42 24.36 -9.70
C ASN A 55 -21.34 23.88 -8.71
N THR A 56 -20.45 23.01 -9.16
CA THR A 56 -19.30 22.52 -8.38
C THR A 56 -18.37 23.68 -7.99
N LYS A 57 -18.07 24.59 -8.93
CA LYS A 57 -17.26 25.79 -8.66
C LYS A 57 -17.89 26.64 -7.56
N ASN A 58 -19.18 26.95 -7.69
CA ASN A 58 -19.90 27.74 -6.68
C ASN A 58 -19.94 27.05 -5.32
N ALA A 59 -20.14 25.73 -5.29
CA ALA A 59 -20.10 24.96 -4.06
C ALA A 59 -18.73 25.01 -3.37
N ILE A 60 -17.63 24.88 -4.13
CA ILE A 60 -16.27 25.00 -3.62
C ILE A 60 -16.03 26.40 -3.01
N ILE A 61 -16.42 27.46 -3.73
CA ILE A 61 -16.23 28.85 -3.25
C ILE A 61 -17.03 29.08 -1.96
N ASN A 62 -18.28 28.64 -1.89
CA ASN A 62 -19.11 28.74 -0.70
C ASN A 62 -18.51 27.97 0.50
N GLU A 63 -17.98 26.79 0.27
CA GLU A 63 -17.30 26.00 1.31
C GLU A 63 -16.04 26.70 1.80
N LEU A 64 -15.22 27.27 0.89
CA LEU A 64 -14.05 28.04 1.24
C LEU A 64 -14.40 29.28 2.08
N VAL A 65 -15.45 30.00 1.72
CA VAL A 65 -15.96 31.16 2.49
C VAL A 65 -16.41 30.73 3.88
N SER A 66 -17.20 29.64 3.98
CA SER A 66 -17.69 29.12 5.25
C SER A 66 -16.53 28.66 6.15
N SER A 67 -15.57 27.95 5.58
CA SER A 67 -14.35 27.52 6.26
C SER A 67 -13.53 28.70 6.79
N GLU A 68 -13.35 29.76 5.98
CA GLU A 68 -12.62 30.98 6.41
C GLU A 68 -13.33 31.69 7.55
N LEU A 69 -14.67 31.78 7.54
CA LEU A 69 -15.43 32.37 8.64
C LEU A 69 -15.21 31.62 9.96
N VAL A 70 -15.32 30.28 9.92
CA VAL A 70 -15.08 29.44 11.11
C VAL A 70 -13.62 29.53 11.57
N TYR A 71 -12.67 29.57 10.65
CA TYR A 71 -11.26 29.71 10.95
C TYR A 71 -10.95 31.03 11.66
N GLN A 72 -11.49 32.15 11.18
CA GLN A 72 -11.32 33.46 11.80
C GLN A 72 -11.92 33.50 13.22
N GLU A 73 -13.09 32.90 13.42
CA GLU A 73 -13.69 32.81 14.74
C GLU A 73 -12.89 31.95 15.70
N ALA A 74 -12.37 30.81 15.23
CA ALA A 74 -11.46 29.95 15.99
C ALA A 74 -10.20 30.69 16.44
N GLN A 75 -9.60 31.50 15.54
CA GLN A 75 -8.46 32.35 15.87
C GLN A 75 -8.83 33.45 16.90
N ARG A 76 -10.01 34.11 16.74
CA ARG A 76 -10.49 35.10 17.67
C ARG A 76 -10.66 34.52 19.08
N LEU A 77 -11.07 33.26 19.19
CA LEU A 77 -11.20 32.52 20.44
C LEU A 77 -9.87 31.95 20.97
N GLY A 78 -8.76 32.10 20.22
CA GLY A 78 -7.44 31.63 20.61
C GLY A 78 -7.27 30.11 20.57
N LEU A 79 -8.14 29.38 19.81
CA LEU A 79 -8.07 27.92 19.69
C LEU A 79 -6.83 27.44 18.97
N ASP A 80 -6.31 28.26 18.05
CA ASP A 80 -5.06 28.05 17.32
C ASP A 80 -3.79 28.11 18.21
N LYS A 81 -3.91 28.62 19.45
CA LYS A 81 -2.80 28.71 20.41
C LYS A 81 -2.83 27.60 21.46
N GLN A 82 -3.85 26.74 21.44
CA GLN A 82 -3.97 25.66 22.40
C GLN A 82 -2.86 24.61 22.17
N PRO A 83 -2.25 24.08 23.27
CA PRO A 83 -1.15 23.11 23.14
C PRO A 83 -1.48 21.88 22.28
N ASP A 84 -2.70 21.33 22.44
CA ASP A 84 -3.15 20.17 21.66
C ASP A 84 -3.28 20.51 20.16
N PHE A 85 -3.76 21.70 19.81
CA PHE A 85 -3.84 22.18 18.44
C PHE A 85 -2.44 22.28 17.81
N LEU A 86 -1.48 22.91 18.49
CA LEU A 86 -0.12 23.09 17.99
C LEU A 86 0.59 21.74 17.71
N VAL A 87 0.39 20.76 18.60
CA VAL A 87 0.92 19.41 18.37
C VAL A 87 0.28 18.77 17.14
N ARG A 88 -1.05 18.88 16.98
CA ARG A 88 -1.77 18.34 15.82
C ARG A 88 -1.38 19.02 14.52
N GLU A 89 -1.19 20.34 14.54
CA GLU A 89 -0.71 21.11 13.41
C GLU A 89 0.69 20.63 12.96
N GLU A 90 1.62 20.50 13.90
CA GLU A 90 2.96 19.98 13.60
C GLU A 90 2.91 18.55 12.99
N LEU A 91 2.13 17.66 13.59
CA LEU A 91 1.95 16.31 13.07
C LEU A 91 1.33 16.30 11.67
N GLY A 92 0.32 17.15 11.44
CA GLY A 92 -0.32 17.33 10.14
C GLY A 92 0.67 17.81 9.08
N ARG A 93 1.46 18.81 9.39
CA ARG A 93 2.51 19.36 8.53
C ARG A 93 3.58 18.31 8.20
N ARG A 94 4.06 17.56 9.21
CA ARG A 94 5.01 16.46 9.02
C ARG A 94 4.45 15.41 8.07
N LYS A 95 3.21 14.97 8.29
CA LYS A 95 2.54 13.97 7.45
C LYS A 95 2.42 14.45 6.01
N LEU A 96 2.00 15.70 5.80
CA LEU A 96 1.88 16.28 4.47
C LEU A 96 3.23 16.32 3.76
N LEU A 97 4.29 16.83 4.41
CA LEU A 97 5.63 16.91 3.83
C LEU A 97 6.20 15.54 3.53
N THR A 98 5.99 14.55 4.40
CA THR A 98 6.39 13.16 4.15
C THR A 98 5.71 12.62 2.90
N ASN A 99 4.40 12.81 2.75
CA ASN A 99 3.68 12.35 1.56
C ASN A 99 4.19 13.02 0.27
N VAL A 100 4.41 14.34 0.31
CA VAL A 100 5.00 15.09 -0.83
C VAL A 100 6.36 14.53 -1.20
N PHE A 101 7.23 14.27 -0.21
CA PHE A 101 8.54 13.69 -0.44
C PHE A 101 8.46 12.29 -1.06
N LEU A 102 7.59 11.42 -0.55
CA LEU A 102 7.44 10.06 -1.08
C LEU A 102 6.93 10.06 -2.53
N GLN A 103 5.97 10.94 -2.84
CA GLN A 103 5.47 11.10 -4.22
C GLN A 103 6.56 11.63 -5.17
N ASP A 104 7.31 12.66 -4.75
CA ASP A 104 8.42 13.20 -5.54
C ASP A 104 9.53 12.15 -5.76
N PHE A 105 9.85 11.38 -4.70
CA PHE A 105 10.82 10.29 -4.79
C PHE A 105 10.39 9.24 -5.82
N LEU A 106 9.14 8.76 -5.78
CA LEU A 106 8.63 7.78 -6.74
C LEU A 106 8.58 8.35 -8.17
N LYS A 107 8.25 9.62 -8.32
CA LYS A 107 8.26 10.30 -9.61
C LYS A 107 9.67 10.40 -10.21
N LYS A 108 10.67 10.66 -9.38
CA LYS A 108 12.09 10.77 -9.78
C LYS A 108 12.78 9.42 -9.96
N ASN A 109 12.23 8.37 -9.31
CA ASN A 109 12.75 7.01 -9.36
C ASN A 109 11.64 6.04 -9.85
N PRO A 110 11.15 6.20 -11.08
CA PRO A 110 10.10 5.34 -11.60
C PRO A 110 10.61 3.92 -11.75
N VAL A 111 9.73 2.94 -11.54
CA VAL A 111 10.01 1.55 -11.92
C VAL A 111 9.98 1.46 -13.44
N SER A 112 11.08 1.04 -14.04
CA SER A 112 11.16 0.88 -15.48
C SER A 112 10.40 -0.38 -15.97
N ASP A 113 10.02 -0.38 -17.24
CA ASP A 113 9.46 -1.57 -17.86
C ASP A 113 10.49 -2.73 -17.92
N ALA A 114 11.77 -2.39 -18.06
CA ALA A 114 12.87 -3.35 -18.01
C ALA A 114 12.97 -4.03 -16.62
N ASP A 115 12.89 -3.26 -15.53
CA ASP A 115 12.89 -3.81 -14.17
C ASP A 115 11.68 -4.70 -13.93
N THR A 116 10.51 -4.29 -14.43
CA THR A 116 9.27 -5.08 -14.31
C THR A 116 9.37 -6.39 -15.07
N LYS A 117 9.95 -6.38 -16.28
CA LYS A 117 10.22 -7.60 -17.05
C LYS A 117 11.24 -8.49 -16.36
N ALA A 118 12.32 -7.93 -15.81
CA ALA A 118 13.29 -8.68 -15.03
C ALA A 118 12.65 -9.33 -13.78
N ALA A 119 11.78 -8.62 -13.08
CA ALA A 119 11.01 -9.18 -11.98
C ALA A 119 10.06 -10.30 -12.43
N TYR A 120 9.48 -10.19 -13.62
CA TYR A 120 8.67 -11.27 -14.19
C TYR A 120 9.49 -12.53 -14.52
N GLU A 121 10.71 -12.38 -15.05
CA GLU A 121 11.60 -13.53 -15.24
C GLU A 121 11.96 -14.20 -13.91
N GLN A 122 12.21 -13.41 -12.86
CA GLN A 122 12.41 -13.94 -11.50
C GLN A 122 11.15 -14.65 -10.96
N TYR A 123 9.98 -14.07 -11.20
CA TYR A 123 8.70 -14.71 -10.85
C TYR A 123 8.54 -16.06 -11.55
N LYS A 124 8.79 -16.15 -12.85
CA LYS A 124 8.73 -17.43 -13.59
C LYS A 124 9.73 -18.45 -13.06
N LYS A 125 10.96 -18.01 -12.78
CA LYS A 125 12.00 -18.88 -12.20
C LYS A 125 11.60 -19.40 -10.82
N ALA A 126 11.05 -18.54 -9.97
CA ALA A 126 10.56 -18.93 -8.64
C ALA A 126 9.33 -19.83 -8.72
N TYR A 127 8.45 -19.59 -9.71
CA TYR A 127 7.27 -20.42 -9.96
C TYR A 127 7.67 -21.88 -10.25
N GLY A 128 8.81 -22.08 -10.91
CA GLY A 128 9.35 -23.39 -11.26
C GLY A 128 8.87 -23.89 -12.61
N GLU A 129 9.42 -25.03 -13.04
CA GLU A 129 9.13 -25.64 -14.33
C GLU A 129 7.90 -26.56 -14.31
N LYS A 130 7.48 -26.98 -13.12
CA LYS A 130 6.36 -27.92 -12.90
C LYS A 130 5.43 -27.42 -11.82
N GLU A 131 4.16 -27.75 -11.98
CA GLU A 131 3.16 -27.73 -10.92
C GLU A 131 2.91 -29.15 -10.43
N TYR A 132 2.57 -29.24 -9.17
CA TYR A 132 2.32 -30.48 -8.47
C TYR A 132 0.88 -30.50 -7.96
N SER A 133 0.22 -31.65 -8.04
CA SER A 133 -1.01 -31.93 -7.34
C SER A 133 -0.70 -32.93 -6.22
N ALA A 134 -1.02 -32.57 -4.99
CA ALA A 134 -0.72 -33.42 -3.85
C ALA A 134 -1.85 -33.41 -2.82
N ARG A 135 -1.85 -34.45 -1.99
CA ARG A 135 -2.59 -34.51 -0.75
C ARG A 135 -1.64 -34.44 0.43
N HIS A 136 -2.08 -33.87 1.55
CA HIS A 136 -1.30 -33.92 2.78
C HIS A 136 -2.18 -34.18 4.02
N ILE A 137 -1.51 -34.63 5.07
CA ILE A 137 -2.07 -34.74 6.43
C ILE A 137 -1.13 -33.97 7.33
N LEU A 138 -1.63 -32.94 8.02
CA LEU A 138 -0.89 -32.13 8.99
C LEU A 138 -1.22 -32.58 10.40
N VAL A 139 -0.20 -32.86 11.19
CA VAL A 139 -0.35 -33.23 12.60
C VAL A 139 0.64 -32.50 13.50
N LYS A 140 0.43 -32.55 14.81
CA LYS A 140 1.22 -31.78 15.78
C LYS A 140 2.61 -32.37 16.02
N THR A 141 2.71 -33.71 16.03
CA THR A 141 3.93 -34.43 16.44
C THR A 141 4.46 -35.35 15.34
N GLU A 142 5.78 -35.55 15.35
CA GLU A 142 6.44 -36.49 14.45
C GLU A 142 5.93 -37.95 14.65
N ALA A 143 5.63 -38.32 15.89
CA ALA A 143 5.13 -39.66 16.22
C ALA A 143 3.76 -39.94 15.54
N GLU A 144 2.84 -38.97 15.57
CA GLU A 144 1.56 -39.07 14.87
C GLU A 144 1.74 -39.22 13.36
N ALA A 145 2.66 -38.45 12.78
CA ALA A 145 2.94 -38.53 11.35
C ALA A 145 3.56 -39.90 10.96
N LYS A 146 4.47 -40.43 11.77
CA LYS A 146 5.04 -41.78 11.58
C LYS A 146 3.95 -42.87 11.66
N ASP A 147 3.03 -42.78 12.61
CA ASP A 147 1.90 -43.70 12.74
C ASP A 147 1.00 -43.66 11.50
N ILE A 148 0.70 -42.46 10.97
CA ILE A 148 -0.06 -42.26 9.73
C ILE A 148 0.65 -42.91 8.54
N ILE A 149 1.95 -42.70 8.38
CA ILE A 149 2.74 -43.35 7.33
C ILE A 149 2.65 -44.87 7.45
N ALA A 150 2.79 -45.39 8.65
CA ALA A 150 2.70 -46.83 8.89
C ALA A 150 1.30 -47.40 8.54
N GLN A 151 0.22 -46.67 8.83
CA GLN A 151 -1.14 -47.08 8.44
C GLN A 151 -1.33 -47.03 6.92
N LEU A 152 -0.83 -45.99 6.25
CA LEU A 152 -0.90 -45.85 4.81
C LEU A 152 -0.12 -46.95 4.08
N ASN A 153 1.06 -47.32 4.59
CA ASN A 153 1.86 -48.44 4.07
C ASN A 153 1.19 -49.80 4.21
N LYS A 154 0.24 -49.95 5.17
CA LYS A 154 -0.62 -51.13 5.34
C LYS A 154 -1.89 -51.07 4.47
N GLY A 155 -2.02 -50.10 3.58
CA GLY A 155 -3.17 -49.94 2.69
C GLY A 155 -4.30 -49.06 3.24
N GLY A 156 -4.01 -48.28 4.29
CA GLY A 156 -4.97 -47.30 4.83
C GLY A 156 -5.43 -46.27 3.80
N ASP A 157 -6.66 -45.81 3.90
CA ASP A 157 -7.22 -44.79 3.04
C ASP A 157 -6.71 -43.40 3.43
N PHE A 158 -6.03 -42.72 2.51
CA PHE A 158 -5.43 -41.40 2.76
C PHE A 158 -6.49 -40.35 3.07
N ALA A 159 -7.61 -40.36 2.35
CA ALA A 159 -8.65 -39.34 2.51
C ALA A 159 -9.37 -39.49 3.86
N LYS A 160 -9.59 -40.73 4.27
CA LYS A 160 -10.17 -41.01 5.59
C LYS A 160 -9.25 -40.58 6.73
N LEU A 161 -7.96 -40.91 6.66
CA LEU A 161 -6.96 -40.49 7.64
C LEU A 161 -6.79 -38.94 7.65
N ALA A 162 -6.83 -38.27 6.51
CA ALA A 162 -6.81 -36.83 6.44
C ALA A 162 -8.00 -36.21 7.18
N LYS A 163 -9.21 -36.71 6.91
CA LYS A 163 -10.44 -36.22 7.54
C LYS A 163 -10.44 -36.44 9.07
N GLU A 164 -9.91 -37.56 9.53
CA GLU A 164 -9.90 -37.91 10.95
C GLU A 164 -8.78 -37.23 11.75
N LYS A 165 -7.59 -37.14 11.17
CA LYS A 165 -6.36 -36.76 11.89
C LYS A 165 -5.73 -35.42 11.48
N SER A 166 -6.05 -34.90 10.29
CA SER A 166 -5.39 -33.65 9.82
C SER A 166 -5.85 -32.43 10.60
N LEU A 167 -4.90 -31.58 10.94
CA LEU A 167 -5.11 -30.26 11.56
C LEU A 167 -5.28 -29.15 10.53
N ASP A 168 -5.10 -29.45 9.23
CA ASP A 168 -5.28 -28.44 8.17
C ASP A 168 -6.77 -28.25 7.83
N PRO A 169 -7.40 -27.13 8.22
CA PRO A 169 -8.82 -26.89 7.96
C PRO A 169 -9.12 -26.66 6.47
N GLY A 170 -8.11 -26.33 5.67
CA GLY A 170 -8.27 -26.02 4.24
C GLY A 170 -8.47 -27.26 3.38
N SER A 171 -7.89 -28.40 3.79
CA SER A 171 -7.86 -29.62 2.98
C SER A 171 -8.41 -30.88 3.69
N LYS A 172 -8.48 -30.91 5.02
CA LYS A 172 -8.90 -32.12 5.76
C LYS A 172 -10.21 -32.71 5.25
N ASP A 173 -11.24 -31.90 5.06
CA ASP A 173 -12.58 -32.35 4.63
C ASP A 173 -12.63 -32.72 3.13
N LYS A 174 -11.60 -32.35 2.39
CA LYS A 174 -11.37 -32.75 0.99
C LYS A 174 -10.42 -33.95 0.85
N GLY A 175 -10.22 -34.71 1.96
CA GLY A 175 -9.29 -35.84 1.98
C GLY A 175 -7.82 -35.43 1.85
N GLY A 176 -7.47 -34.23 2.34
CA GLY A 176 -6.12 -33.66 2.29
C GLY A 176 -5.73 -33.03 0.96
N ASP A 177 -6.66 -32.88 0.00
CA ASP A 177 -6.38 -32.39 -1.34
C ASP A 177 -6.02 -30.89 -1.33
N LEU A 178 -4.85 -30.57 -1.89
CA LEU A 178 -4.32 -29.21 -2.02
C LEU A 178 -4.54 -28.62 -3.43
N GLY A 179 -5.05 -29.44 -4.37
CA GLY A 179 -5.12 -29.06 -5.79
C GLY A 179 -3.74 -28.90 -6.44
N TRP A 180 -3.70 -28.15 -7.53
CA TRP A 180 -2.46 -27.83 -8.23
C TRP A 180 -1.75 -26.64 -7.60
N PHE A 181 -0.46 -26.75 -7.37
CA PHE A 181 0.37 -25.70 -6.81
C PHE A 181 1.76 -25.65 -7.44
N SER A 182 2.36 -24.47 -7.47
CA SER A 182 3.78 -24.31 -7.80
C SER A 182 4.65 -24.48 -6.54
N PRO A 183 5.92 -24.88 -6.66
CA PRO A 183 6.85 -24.94 -5.53
C PRO A 183 6.91 -23.64 -4.71
N ALA A 184 6.84 -22.49 -5.39
CA ALA A 184 6.89 -21.18 -4.76
C ALA A 184 5.71 -20.85 -3.86
N SER A 185 4.57 -21.53 -3.99
CA SER A 185 3.38 -21.31 -3.18
C SER A 185 3.37 -22.12 -1.88
N MET A 186 4.35 -22.99 -1.69
CA MET A 186 4.50 -23.83 -0.52
C MET A 186 5.79 -23.51 0.25
N VAL A 187 5.81 -23.83 1.54
CA VAL A 187 7.04 -23.74 2.33
C VAL A 187 8.08 -24.73 1.79
N LYS A 188 9.34 -24.29 1.76
CA LYS A 188 10.42 -25.04 1.08
C LYS A 188 10.56 -26.51 1.51
N PRO A 189 10.49 -26.88 2.80
CA PRO A 189 10.59 -28.31 3.17
C PRO A 189 9.48 -29.17 2.55
N PHE A 190 8.26 -28.61 2.40
CA PHE A 190 7.14 -29.30 1.80
C PHE A 190 7.32 -29.45 0.28
N SER A 191 7.65 -28.37 -0.41
CA SER A 191 7.81 -28.37 -1.85
C SER A 191 9.00 -29.23 -2.32
N ASP A 192 10.10 -29.24 -1.57
CA ASP A 192 11.27 -30.07 -1.88
C ASP A 192 10.90 -31.57 -1.83
N VAL A 193 10.13 -32.00 -0.82
CA VAL A 193 9.68 -33.40 -0.75
C VAL A 193 8.68 -33.71 -1.86
N ALA A 194 7.69 -32.85 -2.08
CA ALA A 194 6.68 -33.07 -3.14
C ALA A 194 7.32 -33.19 -4.52
N ALA A 195 8.36 -32.39 -4.82
CA ALA A 195 9.10 -32.40 -6.09
C ALA A 195 9.92 -33.67 -6.33
N ASN A 196 10.33 -34.37 -5.25
CA ASN A 196 11.12 -35.59 -5.31
C ASN A 196 10.29 -36.87 -5.24
N LEU A 197 8.97 -36.77 -4.99
CA LEU A 197 8.08 -37.92 -4.97
C LEU A 197 7.73 -38.36 -6.39
N GLN A 198 7.60 -39.67 -6.58
CA GLN A 198 6.97 -40.24 -7.77
C GLN A 198 5.45 -40.10 -7.67
N LYS A 199 4.78 -40.03 -8.81
CA LYS A 199 3.31 -40.04 -8.89
C LYS A 199 2.71 -41.21 -8.13
N GLY A 200 1.79 -40.93 -7.22
CA GLY A 200 1.14 -41.90 -6.32
C GLY A 200 1.91 -42.22 -5.05
N ALA A 201 3.18 -41.83 -4.95
CA ALA A 201 4.00 -42.11 -3.77
C ALA A 201 3.66 -41.22 -2.59
N ILE A 202 3.96 -41.72 -1.38
CA ILE A 202 3.82 -41.05 -0.10
C ILE A 202 5.22 -40.72 0.42
N SER A 203 5.38 -39.62 1.14
CA SER A 203 6.64 -39.27 1.80
C SER A 203 7.11 -40.41 2.73
N ALA A 204 8.34 -40.86 2.53
CA ALA A 204 8.90 -41.97 3.31
C ALA A 204 9.08 -41.60 4.82
N SER A 205 9.23 -40.32 5.09
CA SER A 205 9.39 -39.75 6.44
C SER A 205 8.48 -38.55 6.63
N PRO A 206 8.12 -38.21 7.89
CA PRO A 206 7.42 -36.96 8.20
C PRO A 206 8.21 -35.73 7.77
N VAL A 207 7.52 -34.72 7.26
CA VAL A 207 8.11 -33.45 6.80
C VAL A 207 7.80 -32.35 7.81
N GLN A 208 8.82 -31.84 8.47
CA GLN A 208 8.67 -30.75 9.44
C GLN A 208 8.58 -29.39 8.76
N THR A 209 7.61 -28.58 9.21
CA THR A 209 7.47 -27.17 8.84
C THR A 209 7.13 -26.34 10.07
N GLN A 210 7.02 -25.03 9.93
CA GLN A 210 6.53 -24.14 11.00
C GLN A 210 5.08 -24.44 11.43
N PHE A 211 4.29 -25.15 10.63
CA PHE A 211 2.91 -25.50 10.92
C PHE A 211 2.76 -26.82 11.66
N GLY A 212 3.78 -27.65 11.68
CA GLY A 212 3.77 -28.99 12.26
C GLY A 212 4.43 -30.03 11.34
N TRP A 213 3.93 -31.25 11.42
CA TRP A 213 4.47 -32.41 10.69
C TRP A 213 3.49 -32.84 9.61
N HIS A 214 3.99 -33.00 8.40
CA HIS A 214 3.21 -33.36 7.22
C HIS A 214 3.54 -34.77 6.74
N VAL A 215 2.49 -35.46 6.31
CA VAL A 215 2.58 -36.65 5.46
C VAL A 215 2.05 -36.23 4.08
N ILE A 216 2.86 -36.40 3.03
CA ILE A 216 2.58 -35.88 1.70
C ILE A 216 2.40 -37.04 0.73
N LYS A 217 1.37 -36.98 -0.13
CA LYS A 217 1.16 -37.90 -1.24
C LYS A 217 1.11 -37.12 -2.53
N LEU A 218 2.02 -37.40 -3.46
CA LEU A 218 1.98 -36.80 -4.79
C LEU A 218 0.88 -37.48 -5.63
N ILE A 219 -0.01 -36.69 -6.19
CA ILE A 219 -1.10 -37.18 -7.03
C ILE A 219 -0.68 -37.11 -8.50
N ASP A 220 -0.18 -35.95 -8.94
CA ASP A 220 0.25 -35.75 -10.32
C ASP A 220 1.22 -34.57 -10.45
N THR A 221 1.83 -34.45 -11.62
CA THR A 221 2.67 -33.33 -12.03
C THR A 221 2.29 -32.87 -13.43
N ARG A 222 2.42 -31.56 -13.69
CA ARG A 222 2.24 -30.98 -15.03
C ARG A 222 3.26 -29.87 -15.30
N PRO A 223 3.49 -29.49 -16.57
CA PRO A 223 4.27 -28.31 -16.88
C PRO A 223 3.68 -27.08 -16.18
N ALA A 224 4.55 -26.22 -15.66
CA ALA A 224 4.14 -25.00 -14.97
C ALA A 224 3.39 -24.04 -15.90
N GLN A 225 2.38 -23.39 -15.37
CA GLN A 225 1.56 -22.41 -16.08
C GLN A 225 1.55 -21.08 -15.29
N PRO A 226 2.71 -20.37 -15.20
CA PRO A 226 2.74 -19.08 -14.54
C PRO A 226 1.79 -18.10 -15.24
N LEU A 227 1.20 -17.19 -14.48
CA LEU A 227 0.34 -16.16 -15.04
C LEU A 227 1.11 -15.34 -16.08
N ALA A 228 0.44 -14.98 -17.17
CA ALA A 228 1.01 -14.11 -18.20
C ALA A 228 1.43 -12.76 -17.63
N TYR A 229 2.47 -12.15 -18.21
CA TYR A 229 3.05 -10.87 -17.79
C TYR A 229 1.99 -9.81 -17.50
N GLU A 230 1.04 -9.62 -18.43
CA GLU A 230 -0.01 -8.61 -18.31
C GLU A 230 -0.93 -8.80 -17.08
N LYS A 231 -1.05 -10.04 -16.58
CA LYS A 231 -1.86 -10.33 -15.39
C LYS A 231 -1.16 -10.01 -14.07
N VAL A 232 0.16 -9.96 -14.07
CA VAL A 232 0.98 -9.75 -12.86
C VAL A 232 1.75 -8.44 -12.90
N LYS A 233 1.82 -7.76 -14.04
CA LYS A 233 2.59 -6.54 -14.26
C LYS A 233 2.38 -5.49 -13.18
N ASP A 234 1.13 -5.11 -12.91
CA ASP A 234 0.80 -4.09 -11.93
C ASP A 234 1.23 -4.47 -10.50
N GLY A 235 1.09 -5.76 -10.16
CA GLY A 235 1.55 -6.29 -8.88
C GLY A 235 3.07 -6.26 -8.75
N LEU A 236 3.79 -6.61 -9.83
CA LEU A 236 5.24 -6.53 -9.87
C LEU A 236 5.74 -5.09 -9.76
N GLN A 237 5.12 -4.15 -10.45
CA GLN A 237 5.45 -2.72 -10.37
C GLN A 237 5.26 -2.18 -8.96
N LYS A 238 4.13 -2.47 -8.32
CA LYS A 238 3.87 -2.06 -6.92
C LYS A 238 4.92 -2.64 -5.95
N ASN A 239 5.29 -3.90 -6.14
CA ASN A 239 6.31 -4.56 -5.32
C ASN A 239 7.69 -3.90 -5.49
N LEU A 240 8.08 -3.56 -6.72
CA LEU A 240 9.32 -2.85 -7.00
C LEU A 240 9.31 -1.43 -6.43
N GLN A 241 8.19 -0.70 -6.55
CA GLN A 241 8.03 0.61 -5.89
C GLN A 241 8.19 0.52 -4.38
N GLN A 242 7.58 -0.49 -3.76
CA GLN A 242 7.72 -0.72 -2.32
C GLN A 242 9.18 -0.96 -1.92
N ARG A 243 9.90 -1.79 -2.68
CA ARG A 243 11.35 -2.03 -2.45
C ARG A 243 12.19 -0.76 -2.60
N HIS A 244 11.87 0.11 -3.58
CA HIS A 244 12.54 1.41 -3.73
C HIS A 244 12.33 2.28 -2.47
N LEU A 245 11.11 2.32 -1.94
CA LEU A 245 10.81 3.05 -0.69
C LEU A 245 11.52 2.44 0.52
N GLU A 246 11.52 1.13 0.65
CA GLU A 246 12.22 0.44 1.74
C GLU A 246 13.74 0.70 1.71
N LYS A 247 14.34 0.63 0.51
CA LYS A 247 15.75 0.97 0.33
C LYS A 247 16.02 2.43 0.71
N MET A 248 15.23 3.36 0.23
CA MET A 248 15.34 4.79 0.56
C MET A 248 15.24 5.01 2.07
N MET A 249 14.28 4.39 2.74
CA MET A 249 14.12 4.49 4.20
C MET A 249 15.31 3.88 4.96
N SER A 250 15.85 2.76 4.47
CA SER A 250 17.07 2.16 5.01
C SER A 250 18.27 3.10 4.87
N ASP A 251 18.44 3.70 3.69
CA ASP A 251 19.50 4.64 3.39
C ASP A 251 19.40 5.92 4.26
N LEU A 252 18.19 6.43 4.51
CA LEU A 252 17.95 7.55 5.42
C LEU A 252 18.30 7.18 6.86
N ARG A 253 17.88 6.01 7.33
CA ARG A 253 18.17 5.52 8.68
C ARG A 253 19.67 5.33 8.93
N SER A 254 20.39 4.78 7.95
CA SER A 254 21.82 4.53 8.07
C SER A 254 22.65 5.81 8.23
N LYS A 255 22.14 6.95 7.73
CA LYS A 255 22.80 8.27 7.80
C LYS A 255 22.33 9.10 9.00
N ALA A 256 21.31 8.66 9.71
CA ALA A 256 20.75 9.41 10.82
C ALA A 256 21.37 9.00 12.15
N LYS A 257 21.62 9.98 13.02
CA LYS A 257 21.84 9.72 14.44
C LYS A 257 20.48 9.64 15.13
N ILE A 258 20.17 8.48 15.71
CA ILE A 258 18.86 8.20 16.33
C ILE A 258 19.11 7.83 17.79
N ASP A 259 18.64 8.70 18.69
CA ASP A 259 18.64 8.45 20.13
C ASP A 259 17.18 8.26 20.57
N ILE A 260 16.85 7.13 21.17
CA ILE A 260 15.52 6.82 21.68
C ILE A 260 15.55 6.91 23.19
N ALA A 261 14.80 7.88 23.74
CA ALA A 261 14.58 7.94 25.17
C ALA A 261 13.82 6.70 25.64
N LYS A 262 14.29 6.11 26.73
CA LYS A 262 13.65 4.97 27.39
C LYS A 262 12.64 5.43 28.41
#